data_d9cabc7f7ee6bd59631cb56f92d303e2
#
_entry.id   d9cabc7f7ee6bd59631cb56f92d303e2
#
_cell.length_a   1.000
_cell.length_b   1.000
_cell.length_c   1.000
_cell.angle_alpha   90.00
_cell.angle_beta   90.00
_cell.angle_gamma   90.00
#
_symmetry.space_group_name_H-M   'P 1'
#
loop_
_entity.id
_entity.type
_entity.pdbx_description
1 polymer ?
#
loop_
_entity_poly.entity_id
_entity_poly.type
_entity_poly.pdbx_seq_one_letter_code
_entity_poly.pdbx_strand_id
1 'polypeptide(L)'
;MSILDQIIATKRSEVAAAKARVSISALEKQGYFARACHSLAMSLVQPASTGIIAEFKRKSPSKGWINASASVEQVSIGYMQAGASALSVLTDKEYFGGTNEDLKIARKFNYCPIIRKDFVVDEYQILEAKAIGADCILLIASALEPEKLKSLAYFAKSLGLEVL
;
A
#
# COMPACT_ATOMS: atom_id res chain seq x y z
N MET A 1 -1.14 11.29 23.95
CA MET A 1 -1.09 10.24 22.88
C MET A 1 -1.49 10.93 21.58
N SER A 2 -0.59 10.99 20.62
CA SER A 2 -0.86 11.59 19.31
C SER A 2 -1.83 10.72 18.50
N ILE A 3 -2.41 11.26 17.43
CA ILE A 3 -3.23 10.45 16.50
C ILE A 3 -2.38 9.36 15.85
N LEU A 4 -1.10 9.61 15.60
CA LEU A 4 -0.18 8.61 15.06
C LEU A 4 0.01 7.44 16.04
N ASP A 5 0.18 7.72 17.34
CA ASP A 5 0.32 6.68 18.36
C ASP A 5 -0.93 5.78 18.42
N GLN A 6 -2.13 6.38 18.31
CA GLN A 6 -3.39 5.63 18.27
C GLN A 6 -3.46 4.73 17.04
N ILE A 7 -3.13 5.26 15.86
CA ILE A 7 -3.11 4.50 14.60
C ILE A 7 -2.14 3.31 14.71
N ILE A 8 -0.94 3.54 15.23
CA ILE A 8 0.08 2.47 15.38
C ILE A 8 -0.38 1.39 16.35
N ALA A 9 -1.01 1.77 17.47
CA ALA A 9 -1.56 0.80 18.42
C ALA A 9 -2.66 -0.07 17.78
N THR A 10 -3.60 0.56 17.06
CA THR A 10 -4.64 -0.14 16.30
C THR A 10 -4.03 -1.08 15.26
N LYS A 11 -3.04 -0.60 14.49
CA LYS A 11 -2.37 -1.37 13.44
C LYS A 11 -1.68 -2.63 13.99
N ARG A 12 -1.02 -2.54 15.15
CA ARG A 12 -0.42 -3.71 15.79
C ARG A 12 -1.45 -4.79 16.12
N SER A 13 -2.63 -4.39 16.61
CA SER A 13 -3.74 -5.33 16.88
C SER A 13 -4.29 -5.94 15.59
N GLU A 14 -4.48 -5.13 14.53
CA GLU A 14 -4.92 -5.61 13.21
C GLU A 14 -3.96 -6.63 12.62
N VAL A 15 -2.65 -6.37 12.70
CA VAL A 15 -1.62 -7.29 12.21
C VAL A 15 -1.62 -8.59 12.98
N ALA A 16 -1.74 -8.55 14.31
CA ALA A 16 -1.84 -9.76 15.13
C ALA A 16 -3.04 -10.61 14.74
N ALA A 17 -4.20 -9.98 14.53
CA ALA A 17 -5.41 -10.66 14.07
C ALA A 17 -5.27 -11.22 12.65
N ALA A 18 -4.60 -10.49 11.75
CA ALA A 18 -4.35 -10.95 10.38
C ALA A 18 -3.44 -12.18 10.35
N LYS A 19 -2.34 -12.18 11.13
CA LYS A 19 -1.44 -13.33 11.29
C LYS A 19 -2.14 -14.60 11.78
N ALA A 20 -3.10 -14.43 12.68
CA ALA A 20 -3.87 -15.56 13.20
C ALA A 20 -4.84 -16.17 12.17
N ARG A 21 -5.29 -15.38 11.19
CA ARG A 21 -6.24 -15.81 10.15
C ARG A 21 -5.60 -16.34 8.89
N VAL A 22 -4.50 -15.77 8.45
CA VAL A 22 -3.84 -16.08 7.17
C VAL A 22 -2.38 -16.36 7.42
N SER A 23 -1.91 -17.57 7.15
CA SER A 23 -0.51 -17.93 7.30
C SER A 23 0.37 -17.28 6.21
N ILE A 24 1.67 -17.14 6.48
CA ILE A 24 2.65 -16.68 5.50
C ILE A 24 2.61 -17.56 4.25
N SER A 25 2.59 -18.89 4.41
CA SER A 25 2.51 -19.82 3.28
C SER A 25 1.24 -19.63 2.42
N ALA A 26 0.14 -19.16 3.03
CA ALA A 26 -1.07 -18.82 2.27
C ALA A 26 -0.92 -17.52 1.49
N LEU A 27 -0.21 -16.52 2.04
CA LEU A 27 0.13 -15.29 1.31
C LEU A 27 1.03 -15.58 0.11
N GLU A 28 2.07 -16.40 0.29
CA GLU A 28 3.03 -16.76 -0.75
C GLU A 28 2.39 -17.50 -1.94
N LYS A 29 1.26 -18.17 -1.72
CA LYS A 29 0.49 -18.86 -2.76
C LYS A 29 -0.49 -17.96 -3.51
N GLN A 30 -0.66 -16.70 -3.12
CA GLN A 30 -1.55 -15.78 -3.84
C GLN A 30 -0.97 -15.40 -5.21
N GLY A 31 -1.86 -15.20 -6.18
CA GLY A 31 -1.48 -15.05 -7.60
C GLY A 31 -0.52 -13.90 -7.92
N TYR A 32 -0.52 -12.84 -7.12
CA TYR A 32 0.41 -11.72 -7.33
C TYR A 32 1.76 -11.88 -6.62
N PHE A 33 1.91 -12.83 -5.69
CA PHE A 33 3.14 -12.94 -4.90
C PHE A 33 4.39 -13.20 -5.74
N ALA A 34 4.30 -14.07 -6.74
CA ALA A 34 5.42 -14.39 -7.63
C ALA A 34 5.65 -13.36 -8.74
N ARG A 35 4.76 -12.37 -8.90
CA ARG A 35 4.87 -11.35 -9.94
C ARG A 35 6.10 -10.46 -9.71
N ALA A 36 6.83 -10.14 -10.79
CA ALA A 36 7.83 -9.07 -10.76
C ALA A 36 7.16 -7.72 -10.49
N CYS A 37 7.71 -6.93 -9.56
CA CYS A 37 7.20 -5.59 -9.27
C CYS A 37 7.55 -4.62 -10.39
N HIS A 38 6.66 -3.67 -10.65
CA HIS A 38 6.96 -2.51 -11.49
C HIS A 38 7.77 -1.49 -10.68
N SER A 39 8.78 -0.88 -11.30
CA SER A 39 9.57 0.14 -10.61
C SER A 39 8.81 1.47 -10.55
N LEU A 40 8.53 1.93 -9.33
CA LEU A 40 7.98 3.25 -9.06
C LEU A 40 8.97 4.34 -9.47
N ALA A 41 10.24 4.20 -9.08
CA ALA A 41 11.28 5.17 -9.39
C ALA A 41 11.42 5.38 -10.91
N MET A 42 11.50 4.30 -11.69
CA MET A 42 11.60 4.39 -13.14
C MET A 42 10.35 4.99 -13.77
N SER A 43 9.16 4.62 -13.28
CA SER A 43 7.90 5.15 -13.80
C SER A 43 7.74 6.66 -13.60
N LEU A 44 8.34 7.21 -12.54
CA LEU A 44 8.27 8.64 -12.24
C LEU A 44 9.25 9.49 -13.11
N VAL A 45 10.39 8.93 -13.51
CA VAL A 45 11.46 9.69 -14.16
C VAL A 45 11.65 9.40 -15.65
N GLN A 46 10.95 8.40 -16.21
CA GLN A 46 11.07 8.07 -17.63
C GLN A 46 10.60 9.22 -18.52
N PRO A 47 11.16 9.35 -19.74
CA PRO A 47 10.70 10.37 -20.71
C PRO A 47 9.18 10.25 -20.94
N ALA A 48 8.51 11.41 -21.04
CA ALA A 48 7.07 11.55 -21.18
C ALA A 48 6.24 11.16 -19.94
N SER A 49 6.87 10.79 -18.82
CA SER A 49 6.15 10.62 -17.54
C SER A 49 5.68 11.97 -17.00
N THR A 50 4.49 12.00 -16.40
CA THR A 50 4.01 13.18 -15.67
C THR A 50 4.67 13.34 -14.30
N GLY A 51 5.29 12.27 -13.77
CA GLY A 51 5.83 12.23 -12.41
C GLY A 51 4.76 12.26 -11.31
N ILE A 52 3.48 12.07 -11.65
CA ILE A 52 2.37 12.16 -10.70
C ILE A 52 2.05 10.80 -10.12
N ILE A 53 2.00 10.71 -8.78
CA ILE A 53 1.43 9.60 -8.03
C ILE A 53 0.00 10.00 -7.65
N ALA A 54 -1.00 9.34 -8.20
CA ALA A 54 -2.41 9.63 -7.92
C ALA A 54 -2.92 8.74 -6.77
N GLU A 55 -3.51 9.38 -5.74
CA GLU A 55 -3.94 8.69 -4.52
C GLU A 55 -5.44 8.45 -4.48
N PHE A 56 -5.83 7.20 -4.25
CA PHE A 56 -7.20 6.80 -3.95
C PHE A 56 -7.41 6.72 -2.44
N LYS A 57 -8.33 7.55 -1.93
CA LYS A 57 -8.67 7.65 -0.51
C LYS A 57 -10.13 8.04 -0.30
N ARG A 58 -10.87 7.26 0.50
CA ARG A 58 -12.29 7.54 0.81
C ARG A 58 -12.51 8.38 2.08
N LYS A 59 -11.57 8.33 3.03
CA LYS A 59 -11.70 8.92 4.36
C LYS A 59 -10.36 9.45 4.86
N SER A 60 -10.37 10.39 5.77
CA SER A 60 -9.17 10.78 6.53
C SER A 60 -9.53 11.18 7.95
N PRO A 61 -8.59 11.09 8.93
CA PRO A 61 -8.86 11.52 10.31
C PRO A 61 -9.29 12.98 10.43
N SER A 62 -8.75 13.86 9.59
CA SER A 62 -9.02 15.29 9.64
C SER A 62 -10.33 15.71 8.96
N LYS A 63 -10.79 14.98 7.94
CA LYS A 63 -11.97 15.34 7.13
C LYS A 63 -13.14 14.37 7.27
N GLY A 64 -12.94 13.22 7.95
CA GLY A 64 -13.94 12.15 7.95
C GLY A 64 -14.10 11.55 6.56
N TRP A 65 -15.33 11.17 6.20
CA TRP A 65 -15.63 10.64 4.87
C TRP A 65 -15.55 11.74 3.80
N ILE A 66 -14.72 11.53 2.79
CA ILE A 66 -14.58 12.37 1.60
C ILE A 66 -15.55 11.91 0.54
N ASN A 67 -15.55 10.61 0.24
CA ASN A 67 -16.51 9.95 -0.63
C ASN A 67 -16.56 8.45 -0.32
N ALA A 68 -17.55 8.04 0.47
CA ALA A 68 -17.68 6.65 0.92
C ALA A 68 -18.03 5.68 -0.22
N SER A 69 -18.71 6.17 -1.27
CA SER A 69 -19.18 5.37 -2.41
C SER A 69 -18.19 5.35 -3.59
N ALA A 70 -17.02 5.99 -3.48
CA ALA A 70 -16.06 6.03 -4.57
C ALA A 70 -15.62 4.62 -4.98
N SER A 71 -15.75 4.32 -6.28
CA SER A 71 -15.27 3.09 -6.90
C SER A 71 -13.77 3.17 -7.15
N VAL A 72 -12.99 2.29 -6.53
CA VAL A 72 -11.55 2.23 -6.79
C VAL A 72 -11.24 1.87 -8.24
N GLU A 73 -12.04 1.00 -8.86
CA GLU A 73 -11.90 0.65 -10.26
C GLU A 73 -12.02 1.90 -11.16
N GLN A 74 -13.14 2.61 -11.07
CA GLN A 74 -13.39 3.78 -11.92
C GLN A 74 -12.37 4.89 -11.69
N VAL A 75 -12.06 5.19 -10.43
CA VAL A 75 -11.12 6.26 -10.08
C VAL A 75 -9.70 5.92 -10.51
N SER A 76 -9.22 4.70 -10.26
CA SER A 76 -7.86 4.31 -10.64
C SER A 76 -7.67 4.27 -12.16
N ILE A 77 -8.65 3.77 -12.92
CA ILE A 77 -8.65 3.83 -14.38
C ILE A 77 -8.63 5.29 -14.85
N GLY A 78 -9.48 6.14 -14.29
CA GLY A 78 -9.53 7.57 -14.62
C GLY A 78 -8.20 8.29 -14.37
N TYR A 79 -7.51 7.99 -13.26
CA TYR A 79 -6.18 8.53 -12.98
C TYR A 79 -5.15 8.12 -14.04
N MET A 80 -5.16 6.85 -14.45
CA MET A 80 -4.24 6.37 -15.47
C MET A 80 -4.54 6.98 -16.84
N GLN A 81 -5.82 7.12 -17.20
CA GLN A 81 -6.24 7.80 -18.44
C GLN A 81 -5.86 9.29 -18.44
N ALA A 82 -5.82 9.92 -17.27
CA ALA A 82 -5.36 11.30 -17.10
C ALA A 82 -3.84 11.44 -17.08
N GLY A 83 -3.07 10.33 -17.21
CA GLY A 83 -1.62 10.35 -17.33
C GLY A 83 -0.87 10.20 -16.00
N ALA A 84 -1.48 9.70 -14.93
CA ALA A 84 -0.74 9.39 -13.70
C ALA A 84 0.37 8.37 -13.98
N SER A 85 1.54 8.56 -13.36
CA SER A 85 2.68 7.67 -13.50
C SER A 85 2.61 6.47 -12.56
N ALA A 86 1.91 6.62 -11.45
CA ALA A 86 1.71 5.57 -10.44
C ALA A 86 0.43 5.83 -9.64
N LEU A 87 -0.02 4.80 -8.93
CA LEU A 87 -1.14 4.87 -8.00
C LEU A 87 -0.67 4.72 -6.56
N SER A 88 -1.34 5.41 -5.64
CA SER A 88 -1.26 5.20 -4.20
C SER A 88 -2.64 4.78 -3.71
N VAL A 89 -2.76 3.60 -3.09
CA VAL A 89 -4.04 3.06 -2.64
C VAL A 89 -4.01 2.86 -1.14
N LEU A 90 -4.90 3.58 -0.42
CA LEU A 90 -5.06 3.41 1.02
C LEU A 90 -5.64 2.04 1.32
N THR A 91 -4.99 1.30 2.23
CA THR A 91 -5.48 0.00 2.71
C THR A 91 -5.84 0.00 4.20
N ASP A 92 -5.59 1.11 4.91
CA ASP A 92 -6.04 1.30 6.29
C ASP A 92 -7.55 1.46 6.35
N LYS A 93 -8.21 0.59 7.13
CA LYS A 93 -9.67 0.56 7.22
C LYS A 93 -10.23 1.58 8.19
N GLU A 94 -9.70 1.59 9.41
CA GLU A 94 -10.26 2.37 10.53
C GLU A 94 -10.19 3.87 10.26
N TYR A 95 -9.05 4.37 9.86
CA TYR A 95 -8.78 5.80 9.74
C TYR A 95 -8.98 6.34 8.33
N PHE A 96 -8.77 5.51 7.29
CA PHE A 96 -8.79 5.95 5.89
C PHE A 96 -9.86 5.30 5.01
N GLY A 97 -10.62 4.34 5.55
CA GLY A 97 -11.71 3.67 4.83
C GLY A 97 -11.26 2.84 3.64
N GLY A 98 -9.98 2.42 3.65
CA GLY A 98 -9.38 1.58 2.63
C GLY A 98 -9.45 0.09 2.98
N THR A 99 -9.12 -0.76 2.03
CA THR A 99 -9.05 -2.21 2.22
C THR A 99 -7.98 -2.83 1.32
N ASN A 100 -7.49 -4.01 1.68
CA ASN A 100 -6.62 -4.80 0.80
C ASN A 100 -7.30 -5.14 -0.54
N GLU A 101 -8.62 -5.29 -0.53
CA GLU A 101 -9.40 -5.55 -1.75
C GLU A 101 -9.37 -4.37 -2.71
N ASP A 102 -9.37 -3.13 -2.21
CA ASP A 102 -9.21 -1.94 -3.06
C ASP A 102 -7.91 -1.99 -3.86
N LEU A 103 -6.80 -2.40 -3.23
CA LEU A 103 -5.52 -2.52 -3.91
C LEU A 103 -5.55 -3.65 -4.96
N LYS A 104 -6.15 -4.80 -4.64
CA LYS A 104 -6.32 -5.90 -5.60
C LYS A 104 -7.14 -5.48 -6.81
N ILE A 105 -8.23 -4.73 -6.61
CA ILE A 105 -9.06 -4.19 -7.68
C ILE A 105 -8.23 -3.20 -8.52
N ALA A 106 -7.53 -2.24 -7.89
CA ALA A 106 -6.66 -1.34 -8.61
C ALA A 106 -5.62 -2.10 -9.45
N ARG A 107 -4.97 -3.13 -8.89
CA ARG A 107 -4.00 -3.97 -9.61
C ARG A 107 -4.60 -4.73 -10.78
N LYS A 108 -5.82 -5.22 -10.64
CA LYS A 108 -6.51 -5.96 -11.70
C LYS A 108 -6.72 -5.13 -12.97
N PHE A 109 -6.96 -3.84 -12.83
CA PHE A 109 -7.30 -2.94 -13.93
C PHE A 109 -6.14 -2.03 -14.38
N ASN A 110 -5.01 -2.02 -13.67
CA ASN A 110 -3.90 -1.11 -13.97
C ASN A 110 -2.55 -1.83 -13.96
N TYR A 111 -1.69 -1.50 -14.93
CA TYR A 111 -0.34 -2.06 -15.08
C TYR A 111 0.77 -1.13 -14.55
N CYS A 112 0.43 0.04 -14.03
CA CYS A 112 1.38 0.97 -13.42
C CYS A 112 1.89 0.47 -12.06
N PRO A 113 2.96 1.07 -11.49
CA PRO A 113 3.34 0.84 -10.10
C PRO A 113 2.23 1.25 -9.15
N ILE A 114 1.96 0.43 -8.12
CA ILE A 114 0.98 0.70 -7.08
C ILE A 114 1.65 0.69 -5.71
N ILE A 115 1.50 1.78 -4.97
CA ILE A 115 1.94 1.91 -3.59
C ILE A 115 0.84 1.39 -2.67
N ARG A 116 1.17 0.44 -1.79
CA ARG A 116 0.33 0.17 -0.63
C ARG A 116 0.50 1.29 0.40
N LYS A 117 -0.50 2.14 0.53
CA LYS A 117 -0.50 3.25 1.48
C LYS A 117 -1.13 2.79 2.79
N ASP A 118 -0.29 2.41 3.73
CA ASP A 118 -0.67 1.89 5.04
C ASP A 118 0.41 2.22 6.08
N PHE A 119 0.12 1.97 7.36
CA PHE A 119 1.09 2.07 8.45
C PHE A 119 1.78 0.73 8.65
N VAL A 120 2.91 0.54 8.02
CA VAL A 120 3.68 -0.72 8.10
C VAL A 120 4.49 -0.75 9.38
N VAL A 121 4.22 -1.72 10.23
CA VAL A 121 4.89 -1.95 11.53
C VAL A 121 5.51 -3.35 11.64
N ASP A 122 5.22 -4.24 10.71
CA ASP A 122 5.58 -5.66 10.76
C ASP A 122 5.87 -6.22 9.36
N GLU A 123 6.77 -7.18 9.27
CA GLU A 123 7.14 -7.88 8.03
C GLU A 123 5.97 -8.61 7.38
N TYR A 124 5.02 -9.07 8.19
CA TYR A 124 3.80 -9.71 7.68
C TYR A 124 3.03 -8.80 6.72
N GLN A 125 2.94 -7.48 7.01
CA GLN A 125 2.28 -6.53 6.12
C GLN A 125 3.01 -6.37 4.78
N ILE A 126 4.33 -6.58 4.76
CA ILE A 126 5.13 -6.53 3.53
C ILE A 126 4.87 -7.75 2.66
N LEU A 127 4.79 -8.95 3.27
CA LEU A 127 4.36 -10.18 2.58
C LEU A 127 2.93 -10.02 2.03
N GLU A 128 2.04 -9.48 2.85
CA GLU A 128 0.67 -9.19 2.44
C GLU A 128 0.61 -8.18 1.29
N ALA A 129 1.41 -7.10 1.33
CA ALA A 129 1.52 -6.12 0.23
C ALA A 129 1.93 -6.79 -1.08
N LYS A 130 2.94 -7.66 -1.04
CA LYS A 130 3.36 -8.46 -2.19
C LYS A 130 2.25 -9.34 -2.70
N ALA A 131 1.56 -10.04 -1.82
CA ALA A 131 0.49 -10.98 -2.12
C ALA A 131 -0.73 -10.31 -2.80
N ILE A 132 -1.05 -9.08 -2.40
CA ILE A 132 -2.18 -8.32 -2.98
C ILE A 132 -1.80 -7.51 -4.23
N GLY A 133 -0.53 -7.52 -4.65
CA GLY A 133 -0.08 -6.94 -5.92
C GLY A 133 0.48 -5.52 -5.85
N ALA A 134 0.93 -5.06 -4.67
CA ALA A 134 1.71 -3.83 -4.54
C ALA A 134 3.09 -3.96 -5.20
N ASP A 135 3.65 -2.84 -5.59
CA ASP A 135 5.01 -2.68 -6.11
C ASP A 135 5.90 -1.90 -5.16
N CYS A 136 5.29 -1.10 -4.32
CA CYS A 136 5.96 -0.25 -3.35
C CYS A 136 5.15 -0.22 -2.05
N ILE A 137 5.85 -0.05 -0.93
CA ILE A 137 5.24 0.20 0.39
C ILE A 137 5.67 1.56 0.93
N LEU A 138 4.88 2.11 1.85
CA LEU A 138 5.26 3.28 2.64
C LEU A 138 5.85 2.83 3.99
N LEU A 139 7.01 3.38 4.35
CA LEU A 139 7.56 3.31 5.70
C LEU A 139 7.61 4.70 6.30
N ILE A 140 6.92 4.91 7.42
CA ILE A 140 6.81 6.22 8.08
C ILE A 140 7.89 6.31 9.16
N ALA A 141 8.93 7.11 8.91
CA ALA A 141 10.07 7.25 9.81
C ALA A 141 9.69 7.69 11.24
N SER A 142 8.70 8.57 11.38
CA SER A 142 8.20 9.00 12.69
C SER A 142 7.37 7.96 13.45
N ALA A 143 7.03 6.83 12.81
CA ALA A 143 6.25 5.74 13.40
C ALA A 143 7.09 4.52 13.78
N LEU A 144 8.37 4.51 13.42
CA LEU A 144 9.26 3.35 13.54
C LEU A 144 10.59 3.74 14.17
N GLU A 145 11.10 2.86 15.02
CA GLU A 145 12.48 2.97 15.49
C GLU A 145 13.47 2.79 14.32
N PRO A 146 14.62 3.49 14.29
CA PRO A 146 15.55 3.46 13.15
C PRO A 146 15.99 2.06 12.73
N GLU A 147 16.26 1.17 13.66
CA GLU A 147 16.66 -0.21 13.35
C GLU A 147 15.50 -1.03 12.76
N LYS A 148 14.27 -0.81 13.24
CA LYS A 148 13.07 -1.44 12.67
C LYS A 148 12.78 -0.91 11.25
N LEU A 149 12.94 0.38 11.04
CA LEU A 149 12.79 1.01 9.73
C LEU A 149 13.76 0.36 8.71
N LYS A 150 15.04 0.25 9.07
CA LYS A 150 16.06 -0.43 8.26
C LYS A 150 15.69 -1.87 7.95
N SER A 151 15.35 -2.65 8.99
CA SER A 151 14.99 -4.07 8.83
C SER A 151 13.82 -4.25 7.86
N LEU A 152 12.74 -3.47 8.02
CA LEU A 152 11.57 -3.53 7.15
C LEU A 152 11.92 -3.12 5.71
N ALA A 153 12.76 -2.10 5.53
CA ALA A 153 13.19 -1.66 4.20
C ALA A 153 14.02 -2.74 3.49
N TYR A 154 14.96 -3.39 4.18
CA TYR A 154 15.73 -4.50 3.61
C TYR A 154 14.83 -5.68 3.27
N PHE A 155 13.89 -6.02 4.15
CA PHE A 155 12.95 -7.11 3.91
C PHE A 155 12.06 -6.83 2.70
N ALA A 156 11.52 -5.62 2.55
CA ALA A 156 10.74 -5.24 1.37
C ALA A 156 11.55 -5.39 0.08
N LYS A 157 12.78 -4.88 0.07
CA LYS A 157 13.69 -4.99 -1.08
C LYS A 157 14.02 -6.43 -1.43
N SER A 158 14.18 -7.33 -0.45
CA SER A 158 14.43 -8.77 -0.70
C SER A 158 13.27 -9.45 -1.42
N LEU A 159 12.05 -8.91 -1.31
CA LEU A 159 10.87 -9.37 -2.03
C LEU A 159 10.65 -8.63 -3.37
N GLY A 160 11.56 -7.73 -3.74
CA GLY A 160 11.45 -6.92 -4.96
C GLY A 160 10.50 -5.73 -4.86
N LEU A 161 10.03 -5.38 -3.65
CA LEU A 161 9.22 -4.18 -3.43
C LEU A 161 10.13 -2.94 -3.28
N GLU A 162 9.71 -1.82 -3.86
CA GLU A 162 10.29 -0.53 -3.55
C GLU A 162 9.75 0.04 -2.24
N VAL A 163 10.44 1.04 -1.69
CA VAL A 163 10.11 1.68 -0.41
C VAL A 163 10.10 3.20 -0.59
N LEU A 164 9.03 3.82 -0.16
CA LEU A 164 8.85 5.26 -0.07
C LEU A 164 8.94 5.72 1.39
#